data_5e2dec974b7da9b80941fad7d43c458e
#
_entry.id   5e2dec974b7da9b80941fad7d43c458e
#
_cell.length_a   1.000
_cell.length_b   1.000
_cell.length_c   1.000
_cell.angle_alpha   90.00
_cell.angle_beta   90.00
_cell.angle_gamma   90.00
#
_symmetry.space_group_name_H-M   'P 1'
#
loop_
_entity.id
_entity.type
_entity.pdbx_description
1 polymer ?
#
loop_
_entity_poly.entity_id
_entity_poly.type
_entity_poly.pdbx_seq_one_letter_code
_entity_poly.pdbx_strand_id
1 'polypeptide(L)'
;MAGRAGARGNPERVDADYLDHLRVERALSPNTLEAYGRDLARLVVHAQGAKRSLLDLRQSDLTEFIGSLRAEGLSARSVARAVHALRGFFRFAVREGRLETDPMENLRAPRAFAALPRYLTPVQVEALLAAPDVSTARGLRDRAILEVLYATGLRVSELIGLRARDLDLEVGVLTCFGKGRKERLVPMGGEARRWVVRYLDDARPELAGERAAAELFLNHRGGRLTRMGLWGIVRRHAVTAGVQATLTPHVLRHSFATHLLERGADLRALQAMLGHADISTTQIYTHITRERLRKVYDQFHPRA
;
A
#
# COMPACT_ATOMS: atom_id res chain seq x y z
N MET A 1 51.21 12.83 -8.99
CA MET A 1 50.18 11.90 -8.50
C MET A 1 49.57 12.50 -7.27
N ALA A 2 48.43 13.16 -7.42
CA ALA A 2 47.71 13.79 -6.29
C ALA A 2 46.53 12.89 -5.94
N GLY A 3 46.60 12.28 -4.76
CA GLY A 3 45.53 11.42 -4.23
C GLY A 3 44.29 12.25 -3.92
N ARG A 4 43.14 11.81 -4.50
CA ARG A 4 41.81 12.30 -4.11
C ARG A 4 41.55 11.90 -2.65
N ALA A 5 41.75 12.82 -1.71
CA ALA A 5 41.19 12.71 -0.37
C ALA A 5 39.66 12.91 -0.49
N GLY A 6 38.90 11.80 -0.55
CA GLY A 6 37.45 11.82 -0.45
C GLY A 6 37.06 12.39 0.91
N ALA A 7 36.19 13.37 0.93
CA ALA A 7 35.62 13.97 2.13
C ALA A 7 35.02 12.87 3.01
N ARG A 8 35.67 12.49 4.09
CA ARG A 8 35.12 11.62 5.13
C ARG A 8 34.01 12.41 5.83
N GLY A 9 32.75 12.10 5.47
CA GLY A 9 31.58 12.68 6.12
C GLY A 9 31.64 12.48 7.63
N ASN A 10 31.02 13.40 8.37
CA ASN A 10 30.99 13.38 9.84
C ASN A 10 30.44 12.03 10.34
N PRO A 11 31.20 11.25 11.15
CA PRO A 11 30.79 9.94 11.64
C PRO A 11 29.49 9.98 12.47
N GLU A 12 29.12 11.15 13.00
CA GLU A 12 27.90 11.34 13.80
C GLU A 12 26.60 11.45 12.96
N ARG A 13 26.67 11.49 11.62
CA ARG A 13 25.50 11.68 10.73
C ARG A 13 25.34 10.58 9.68
N VAL A 14 25.92 9.42 9.89
CA VAL A 14 25.88 8.31 8.91
C VAL A 14 24.47 7.84 8.62
N ASP A 15 23.59 7.90 9.59
CA ASP A 15 22.16 7.57 9.47
C ASP A 15 21.43 8.57 8.55
N ALA A 16 21.72 9.86 8.69
CA ALA A 16 21.16 10.91 7.83
C ALA A 16 21.67 10.78 6.39
N ASP A 17 22.98 10.55 6.20
CA ASP A 17 23.59 10.34 4.88
C ASP A 17 22.96 9.13 4.17
N TYR A 18 22.70 8.05 4.90
CA TYR A 18 22.01 6.89 4.35
C TYR A 18 20.57 7.20 3.93
N LEU A 19 19.81 7.94 4.75
CA LEU A 19 18.44 8.33 4.39
C LEU A 19 18.42 9.24 3.17
N ASP A 20 19.39 10.13 3.02
CA ASP A 20 19.53 10.98 1.84
C ASP A 20 19.93 10.16 0.60
N HIS A 21 20.87 9.21 0.72
CA HIS A 21 21.14 8.25 -0.34
C HIS A 21 19.88 7.48 -0.79
N LEU A 22 19.08 6.99 0.15
CA LEU A 22 17.82 6.30 -0.17
C LEU A 22 16.81 7.20 -0.87
N ARG A 23 16.79 8.50 -0.50
CA ARG A 23 15.91 9.50 -1.10
C ARG A 23 16.33 9.83 -2.53
N VAL A 24 17.60 10.13 -2.75
CA VAL A 24 18.13 10.67 -4.00
C VAL A 24 18.43 9.57 -5.01
N GLU A 25 19.21 8.55 -4.61
CA GLU A 25 19.68 7.53 -5.55
C GLU A 25 18.72 6.34 -5.69
N ARG A 26 18.01 5.97 -4.62
CA ARG A 26 17.08 4.83 -4.65
C ARG A 26 15.63 5.25 -4.87
N ALA A 27 15.33 6.55 -4.88
CA ALA A 27 14.01 7.13 -5.08
C ALA A 27 12.90 6.41 -4.26
N LEU A 28 13.19 6.06 -3.00
CA LEU A 28 12.23 5.38 -2.13
C LEU A 28 11.06 6.31 -1.79
N SER A 29 9.91 5.70 -1.50
CA SER A 29 8.72 6.47 -1.15
C SER A 29 8.91 7.19 0.19
N PRO A 30 8.28 8.38 0.41
CA PRO A 30 8.33 9.10 1.69
C PRO A 30 7.94 8.22 2.88
N ASN A 31 6.92 7.36 2.73
CA ASN A 31 6.50 6.43 3.79
C ASN A 31 7.59 5.39 4.14
N THR A 32 8.36 4.94 3.13
CA THR A 32 9.46 3.98 3.35
C THR A 32 10.62 4.68 4.07
N LEU A 33 10.97 5.90 3.64
CA LEU A 33 12.01 6.70 4.26
C LEU A 33 11.67 7.01 5.73
N GLU A 34 10.43 7.40 6.01
CA GLU A 34 9.95 7.64 7.36
C GLU A 34 10.00 6.37 8.23
N ALA A 35 9.60 5.22 7.68
CA ALA A 35 9.66 3.95 8.41
C ALA A 35 11.10 3.53 8.71
N TYR A 36 12.01 3.67 7.75
CA TYR A 36 13.43 3.37 7.93
C TYR A 36 14.10 4.35 8.88
N GLY A 37 13.76 5.66 8.81
CA GLY A 37 14.24 6.66 9.76
C GLY A 37 13.85 6.33 11.20
N ARG A 38 12.60 5.90 11.43
CA ARG A 38 12.19 5.44 12.77
C ARG A 38 12.93 4.20 13.25
N ASP A 39 13.20 3.25 12.34
CA ASP A 39 13.94 2.03 12.69
C ASP A 39 15.40 2.35 13.02
N LEU A 40 16.04 3.26 12.27
CA LEU A 40 17.41 3.73 12.56
C LEU A 40 17.48 4.55 13.85
N ALA A 41 16.51 5.45 14.09
CA ALA A 41 16.45 6.22 15.33
C ALA A 41 16.40 5.32 16.57
N ARG A 42 15.67 4.20 16.52
CA ARG A 42 15.69 3.20 17.59
C ARG A 42 17.05 2.56 17.77
N LEU A 43 17.76 2.25 16.67
CA LEU A 43 19.12 1.71 16.74
C LEU A 43 20.09 2.72 17.36
N VAL A 44 19.96 4.02 17.01
CA VAL A 44 20.76 5.09 17.62
C VAL A 44 20.58 5.11 19.13
N VAL A 45 19.34 5.08 19.61
CA VAL A 45 19.03 5.05 21.05
C VAL A 45 19.63 3.82 21.72
N HIS A 46 19.53 2.65 21.10
CA HIS A 46 20.11 1.41 21.60
C HIS A 46 21.65 1.50 21.70
N ALA A 47 22.31 2.00 20.65
CA ALA A 47 23.76 2.19 20.60
C ALA A 47 24.23 3.16 21.70
N GLN A 48 23.51 4.28 21.90
CA GLN A 48 23.79 5.24 22.97
C GLN A 48 23.69 4.61 24.37
N GLY A 49 22.64 3.79 24.59
CA GLY A 49 22.50 3.01 25.82
C GLY A 49 23.68 2.07 26.10
N ALA A 50 24.26 1.49 25.05
CA ALA A 50 25.45 0.66 25.10
C ALA A 50 26.77 1.49 25.11
N LYS A 51 26.69 2.83 25.10
CA LYS A 51 27.84 3.75 24.99
C LYS A 51 28.71 3.47 23.76
N ARG A 52 28.09 3.17 22.62
CA ARG A 52 28.76 2.89 21.35
C ARG A 52 28.25 3.81 20.25
N SER A 53 29.06 4.01 19.21
CA SER A 53 28.60 4.61 17.99
C SER A 53 27.87 3.56 17.11
N LEU A 54 27.08 3.99 16.12
CA LEU A 54 26.42 3.08 15.19
C LEU A 54 27.39 2.18 14.43
N LEU A 55 28.59 2.71 14.12
CA LEU A 55 29.61 2.00 13.38
C LEU A 55 30.42 1.02 14.23
N ASP A 56 30.38 1.15 15.57
CA ASP A 56 31.04 0.24 16.50
C ASP A 56 30.17 -0.93 16.95
N LEU A 57 28.94 -0.98 16.48
CA LEU A 57 28.02 -2.07 16.82
C LEU A 57 28.47 -3.39 16.20
N ARG A 58 28.53 -4.43 17.03
CA ARG A 58 28.87 -5.79 16.62
C ARG A 58 27.61 -6.61 16.39
N GLN A 59 27.77 -7.78 15.79
CA GLN A 59 26.67 -8.71 15.56
C GLN A 59 25.89 -9.05 16.84
N SER A 60 26.57 -9.15 18.00
CA SER A 60 25.93 -9.39 19.30
C SER A 60 24.97 -8.28 19.68
N ASP A 61 25.39 -7.01 19.53
CA ASP A 61 24.60 -5.83 19.87
C ASP A 61 23.34 -5.74 18.97
N LEU A 62 23.51 -6.06 17.69
CA LEU A 62 22.41 -6.09 16.73
C LEU A 62 21.43 -7.25 17.00
N THR A 63 21.93 -8.38 17.48
CA THR A 63 21.08 -9.49 17.91
C THR A 63 20.24 -9.10 19.12
N GLU A 64 20.85 -8.45 20.11
CA GLU A 64 20.19 -7.92 21.30
C GLU A 64 19.14 -6.87 20.92
N PHE A 65 19.51 -5.91 20.07
CA PHE A 65 18.56 -4.91 19.54
C PHE A 65 17.35 -5.56 18.86
N ILE A 66 17.56 -6.55 18.00
CA ILE A 66 16.44 -7.25 17.34
C ILE A 66 15.57 -7.99 18.37
N GLY A 67 16.18 -8.51 19.44
CA GLY A 67 15.48 -9.10 20.58
C GLY A 67 14.63 -8.07 21.33
N SER A 68 15.16 -6.87 21.60
CA SER A 68 14.44 -5.80 22.30
C SER A 68 13.22 -5.33 21.51
N LEU A 69 13.31 -5.20 20.18
CA LEU A 69 12.17 -4.85 19.34
C LEU A 69 10.96 -5.81 19.50
N ARG A 70 11.26 -7.08 19.76
CA ARG A 70 10.20 -8.09 20.03
C ARG A 70 9.65 -7.95 21.44
N ALA A 71 10.52 -7.72 22.42
CA ALA A 71 10.12 -7.51 23.81
C ALA A 71 9.24 -6.25 23.96
N GLU A 72 9.48 -5.22 23.15
CA GLU A 72 8.63 -4.02 23.03
C GLU A 72 7.27 -4.29 22.34
N GLY A 73 7.00 -5.51 21.91
CA GLY A 73 5.73 -5.89 21.28
C GLY A 73 5.61 -5.53 19.80
N LEU A 74 6.70 -5.26 19.10
CA LEU A 74 6.64 -5.03 17.65
C LEU A 74 6.21 -6.31 16.91
N SER A 75 5.34 -6.14 15.92
CA SER A 75 4.93 -7.26 15.07
C SER A 75 6.12 -7.87 14.32
N ALA A 76 6.07 -9.18 14.03
CA ALA A 76 7.10 -9.88 13.26
C ALA A 76 7.42 -9.18 11.93
N ARG A 77 6.40 -8.59 11.28
CA ARG A 77 6.54 -7.81 10.06
C ARG A 77 7.33 -6.50 10.28
N SER A 78 7.09 -5.82 11.40
CA SER A 78 7.81 -4.60 11.76
C SER A 78 9.27 -4.90 12.07
N VAL A 79 9.55 -5.99 12.80
CA VAL A 79 10.91 -6.47 13.08
C VAL A 79 11.64 -6.84 11.79
N ALA A 80 10.98 -7.58 10.88
CA ALA A 80 11.58 -7.93 9.59
C ALA A 80 11.90 -6.69 8.73
N ARG A 81 11.03 -5.66 8.74
CA ARG A 81 11.30 -4.38 8.09
C ARG A 81 12.51 -3.68 8.70
N ALA A 82 12.58 -3.60 10.03
CA ALA A 82 13.72 -3.00 10.73
C ALA A 82 15.03 -3.70 10.34
N VAL A 83 15.08 -5.04 10.40
CA VAL A 83 16.24 -5.82 9.96
C VAL A 83 16.61 -5.50 8.51
N HIS A 84 15.64 -5.31 7.62
CA HIS A 84 15.90 -4.94 6.23
C HIS A 84 16.50 -3.51 6.12
N ALA A 85 15.99 -2.55 6.86
CA ALA A 85 16.53 -1.19 6.92
C ALA A 85 17.97 -1.18 7.43
N LEU A 86 18.27 -1.92 8.51
CA LEU A 86 19.61 -2.03 9.10
C LEU A 86 20.61 -2.69 8.14
N ARG A 87 20.23 -3.75 7.46
CA ARG A 87 21.07 -4.35 6.42
C ARG A 87 21.43 -3.37 5.31
N GLY A 88 20.44 -2.58 4.88
CA GLY A 88 20.69 -1.53 3.90
C GLY A 88 21.68 -0.50 4.41
N PHE A 89 21.55 -0.07 5.68
CA PHE A 89 22.40 0.88 6.34
C PHE A 89 23.86 0.39 6.46
N PHE A 90 24.08 -0.80 6.98
CA PHE A 90 25.44 -1.34 7.16
C PHE A 90 26.12 -1.63 5.82
N ARG A 91 25.40 -2.13 4.81
CA ARG A 91 25.95 -2.25 3.44
C ARG A 91 26.32 -0.90 2.83
N PHE A 92 25.52 0.14 3.09
CA PHE A 92 25.85 1.48 2.69
C PHE A 92 27.15 1.96 3.39
N ALA A 93 27.28 1.76 4.70
CA ALA A 93 28.48 2.13 5.45
C ALA A 93 29.74 1.41 4.95
N VAL A 94 29.64 0.13 4.61
CA VAL A 94 30.76 -0.63 4.00
C VAL A 94 31.10 -0.07 2.62
N ARG A 95 30.11 0.19 1.77
CA ARG A 95 30.33 0.74 0.42
C ARG A 95 30.99 2.11 0.46
N GLU A 96 30.63 2.95 1.41
CA GLU A 96 31.22 4.27 1.63
C GLU A 96 32.59 4.21 2.36
N GLY A 97 33.13 3.01 2.63
CA GLY A 97 34.42 2.83 3.30
C GLY A 97 34.44 3.25 4.78
N ARG A 98 33.25 3.37 5.41
CA ARG A 98 33.11 3.72 6.83
C ARG A 98 33.20 2.50 7.75
N LEU A 99 33.00 1.32 7.20
CA LEU A 99 33.16 0.01 7.84
C LEU A 99 33.95 -0.92 6.92
N GLU A 100 34.78 -1.78 7.53
CA GLU A 100 35.51 -2.81 6.78
C GLU A 100 34.62 -4.03 6.51
N THR A 101 33.73 -4.38 7.43
CA THR A 101 32.89 -5.56 7.37
C THR A 101 31.44 -5.23 7.76
N ASP A 102 30.47 -5.94 7.17
CA ASP A 102 29.05 -5.79 7.47
C ASP A 102 28.69 -6.62 8.73
N PRO A 103 28.38 -6.01 9.88
CA PRO A 103 28.02 -6.75 11.09
C PRO A 103 26.66 -7.48 10.95
N MET A 104 25.89 -7.19 9.90
CA MET A 104 24.61 -7.85 9.60
C MET A 104 24.75 -9.04 8.66
N GLU A 105 25.93 -9.33 8.10
CA GLU A 105 26.12 -10.32 7.04
C GLU A 105 25.58 -11.70 7.43
N ASN A 106 25.93 -12.18 8.60
CA ASN A 106 25.53 -13.51 9.11
C ASN A 106 24.27 -13.50 9.99
N LEU A 107 23.64 -12.33 10.19
CA LEU A 107 22.48 -12.18 11.02
C LEU A 107 21.23 -12.60 10.25
N ARG A 108 20.61 -13.73 10.60
CA ARG A 108 19.39 -14.19 9.97
C ARG A 108 18.19 -13.37 10.44
N ALA A 109 17.45 -12.79 9.50
CA ALA A 109 16.16 -12.20 9.82
C ALA A 109 15.25 -13.26 10.43
N PRO A 110 14.48 -12.94 11.47
CA PRO A 110 13.46 -13.84 11.96
C PRO A 110 12.53 -14.20 10.79
N ARG A 111 12.29 -15.50 10.57
CA ARG A 111 11.26 -15.91 9.65
C ARG A 111 9.93 -15.39 10.20
N ALA A 112 9.37 -14.38 9.57
CA ALA A 112 7.96 -14.07 9.76
C ALA A 112 7.22 -15.30 9.22
N PHE A 113 6.49 -16.03 10.08
CA PHE A 113 5.53 -16.99 9.58
C PHE A 113 4.60 -16.20 8.64
N ALA A 114 4.66 -16.48 7.35
CA ALA A 114 3.72 -15.96 6.39
C ALA A 114 2.36 -16.54 6.81
N ALA A 115 1.56 -15.74 7.51
CA ALA A 115 0.16 -16.08 7.65
C ALA A 115 -0.37 -16.28 6.24
N LEU A 116 -1.01 -17.42 5.97
CA LEU A 116 -1.64 -17.69 4.69
C LEU A 116 -2.44 -16.47 4.29
N PRO A 117 -2.31 -15.99 3.05
CA PRO A 117 -3.05 -14.82 2.60
C PRO A 117 -4.54 -15.11 2.77
N ARG A 118 -5.18 -14.34 3.64
CA ARG A 118 -6.62 -14.47 3.88
C ARG A 118 -7.32 -13.68 2.80
N TYR A 119 -8.09 -14.33 1.95
CA TYR A 119 -9.03 -13.68 1.05
C TYR A 119 -10.46 -14.07 1.44
N LEU A 120 -11.44 -13.28 1.05
CA LEU A 120 -12.85 -13.54 1.29
C LEU A 120 -13.38 -14.51 0.24
N THR A 121 -14.25 -15.42 0.64
CA THR A 121 -15.02 -16.19 -0.32
C THR A 121 -16.03 -15.29 -1.06
N PRO A 122 -16.54 -15.69 -2.24
CA PRO A 122 -17.58 -14.93 -2.94
C PRO A 122 -18.81 -14.63 -2.05
N VAL A 123 -19.24 -15.59 -1.25
CA VAL A 123 -20.36 -15.41 -0.30
C VAL A 123 -20.05 -14.35 0.75
N GLN A 124 -18.83 -14.34 1.30
CA GLN A 124 -18.40 -13.32 2.26
C GLN A 124 -18.29 -11.92 1.63
N VAL A 125 -17.88 -11.85 0.36
CA VAL A 125 -17.86 -10.59 -0.39
C VAL A 125 -19.29 -10.07 -0.57
N GLU A 126 -20.23 -10.89 -1.01
CA GLU A 126 -21.62 -10.47 -1.17
C GLU A 126 -22.23 -9.99 0.15
N ALA A 127 -22.00 -10.70 1.25
CA ALA A 127 -22.45 -10.28 2.58
C ALA A 127 -21.84 -8.93 2.99
N LEU A 128 -20.54 -8.72 2.73
CA LEU A 128 -19.87 -7.46 3.02
C LEU A 128 -20.43 -6.30 2.19
N LEU A 129 -20.64 -6.53 0.91
CA LEU A 129 -21.20 -5.53 -0.01
C LEU A 129 -22.65 -5.19 0.37
N ALA A 130 -23.45 -6.13 0.84
CA ALA A 130 -24.82 -5.92 1.26
C ALA A 130 -24.97 -5.25 2.64
N ALA A 131 -23.92 -5.20 3.44
CA ALA A 131 -23.98 -4.73 4.82
C ALA A 131 -24.29 -3.22 5.01
N PRO A 132 -23.90 -2.28 4.09
CA PRO A 132 -24.26 -0.88 4.23
C PRO A 132 -25.76 -0.63 4.10
N ASP A 133 -26.32 0.18 5.01
CA ASP A 133 -27.70 0.66 4.91
C ASP A 133 -27.81 1.74 3.82
N VAL A 134 -28.25 1.33 2.64
CA VAL A 134 -28.35 2.18 1.44
C VAL A 134 -29.52 3.16 1.46
N SER A 135 -30.32 3.19 2.53
CA SER A 135 -31.34 4.23 2.75
C SER A 135 -30.74 5.54 3.26
N THR A 136 -29.49 5.52 3.75
CA THR A 136 -28.77 6.68 4.24
C THR A 136 -27.66 7.11 3.24
N ALA A 137 -27.41 8.41 3.15
CA ALA A 137 -26.35 8.93 2.29
C ALA A 137 -24.97 8.34 2.63
N ARG A 138 -24.68 8.11 3.92
CA ARG A 138 -23.44 7.46 4.35
C ARG A 138 -23.37 6.00 3.95
N GLY A 139 -24.46 5.27 4.10
CA GLY A 139 -24.50 3.86 3.72
C GLY A 139 -24.41 3.69 2.20
N LEU A 140 -25.07 4.55 1.42
CA LEU A 140 -24.96 4.54 -0.04
C LEU A 140 -23.53 4.83 -0.51
N ARG A 141 -22.85 5.82 0.10
CA ARG A 141 -21.43 6.06 -0.10
C ARG A 141 -20.59 4.82 0.24
N ASP A 142 -20.82 4.22 1.40
CA ASP A 142 -20.04 3.08 1.88
C ASP A 142 -20.22 1.87 0.96
N ARG A 143 -21.44 1.66 0.45
CA ARG A 143 -21.73 0.63 -0.58
C ARG A 143 -20.91 0.89 -1.85
N ALA A 144 -20.94 2.09 -2.40
CA ALA A 144 -20.18 2.44 -3.59
C ALA A 144 -18.66 2.28 -3.38
N ILE A 145 -18.15 2.65 -2.20
CA ILE A 145 -16.74 2.43 -1.83
C ILE A 145 -16.37 0.95 -1.86
N LEU A 146 -17.16 0.08 -1.24
CA LEU A 146 -16.88 -1.35 -1.16
C LEU A 146 -16.96 -2.01 -2.54
N GLU A 147 -17.95 -1.63 -3.36
CA GLU A 147 -18.08 -2.10 -4.74
C GLU A 147 -16.85 -1.71 -5.59
N VAL A 148 -16.44 -0.45 -5.54
CA VAL A 148 -15.25 0.00 -6.30
C VAL A 148 -13.99 -0.70 -5.80
N LEU A 149 -13.79 -0.86 -4.49
CA LEU A 149 -12.63 -1.59 -3.94
C LEU A 149 -12.56 -3.03 -4.45
N TYR A 150 -13.68 -3.73 -4.44
CA TYR A 150 -13.74 -5.12 -4.89
C TYR A 150 -13.67 -5.24 -6.41
N ALA A 151 -14.37 -4.39 -7.14
CA ALA A 151 -14.38 -4.43 -8.60
C ALA A 151 -13.04 -4.09 -9.24
N THR A 152 -12.24 -3.24 -8.61
CA THR A 152 -11.03 -2.67 -9.24
C THR A 152 -9.72 -3.06 -8.56
N GLY A 153 -9.81 -3.59 -7.36
CA GLY A 153 -8.63 -3.89 -6.55
C GLY A 153 -7.73 -2.69 -6.26
N LEU A 154 -8.27 -1.46 -6.24
CA LEU A 154 -7.52 -0.25 -5.94
C LEU A 154 -6.81 -0.30 -4.58
N ARG A 155 -5.66 0.37 -4.49
CA ARG A 155 -5.03 0.64 -3.20
C ARG A 155 -5.83 1.69 -2.44
N VAL A 156 -5.76 1.67 -1.10
CA VAL A 156 -6.41 2.69 -0.24
C VAL A 156 -6.10 4.11 -0.70
N SER A 157 -4.82 4.40 -0.97
CA SER A 157 -4.39 5.74 -1.40
C SER A 157 -4.93 6.15 -2.76
N GLU A 158 -5.14 5.20 -3.67
CA GLU A 158 -5.72 5.43 -4.98
C GLU A 158 -7.21 5.73 -4.85
N LEU A 159 -7.95 4.93 -4.08
CA LEU A 159 -9.38 5.16 -3.86
C LEU A 159 -9.68 6.51 -3.20
N ILE A 160 -8.98 6.86 -2.10
CA ILE A 160 -9.23 8.12 -1.40
C ILE A 160 -8.80 9.37 -2.18
N GLY A 161 -7.97 9.21 -3.20
CA GLY A 161 -7.55 10.28 -4.09
C GLY A 161 -8.31 10.34 -5.40
N LEU A 162 -9.22 9.37 -5.66
CA LEU A 162 -9.99 9.28 -6.89
C LEU A 162 -10.94 10.48 -7.00
N ARG A 163 -11.09 11.02 -8.19
CA ARG A 163 -11.98 12.15 -8.49
C ARG A 163 -13.03 11.73 -9.52
N ALA A 164 -14.15 12.44 -9.60
CA ALA A 164 -15.20 12.13 -10.57
C ALA A 164 -14.69 12.15 -12.03
N ARG A 165 -13.78 13.07 -12.35
CA ARG A 165 -13.15 13.15 -13.68
C ARG A 165 -12.24 11.99 -14.06
N ASP A 166 -11.84 11.17 -13.08
CA ASP A 166 -10.99 9.99 -13.30
C ASP A 166 -11.84 8.76 -13.70
N LEU A 167 -13.17 8.92 -13.75
CA LEU A 167 -14.14 7.88 -14.11
C LEU A 167 -14.68 8.14 -15.51
N ASP A 168 -14.66 7.12 -16.33
CA ASP A 168 -15.45 7.04 -17.55
C ASP A 168 -16.60 6.06 -17.29
N LEU A 169 -17.75 6.62 -16.94
CA LEU A 169 -18.95 5.84 -16.59
C LEU A 169 -19.66 5.27 -17.81
N GLU A 170 -19.43 5.78 -19.02
CA GLU A 170 -19.99 5.23 -20.25
C GLU A 170 -19.26 3.95 -20.63
N VAL A 171 -17.93 4.03 -20.66
CA VAL A 171 -17.07 2.88 -20.97
C VAL A 171 -16.92 1.92 -19.80
N GLY A 172 -17.14 2.36 -18.56
CA GLY A 172 -16.95 1.54 -17.34
C GLY A 172 -15.49 1.30 -17.02
N VAL A 173 -14.68 2.35 -17.06
CA VAL A 173 -13.27 2.31 -16.66
C VAL A 173 -12.94 3.46 -15.74
N LEU A 174 -11.90 3.28 -14.93
CA LEU A 174 -11.32 4.37 -14.15
C LEU A 174 -9.82 4.49 -14.41
N THR A 175 -9.34 5.72 -14.34
CA THR A 175 -7.92 6.07 -14.40
C THR A 175 -7.39 6.24 -12.99
N CYS A 176 -6.34 5.52 -12.63
CA CYS A 176 -5.68 5.70 -11.34
C CYS A 176 -4.18 5.92 -11.49
N PHE A 177 -3.63 6.67 -10.53
CA PHE A 177 -2.23 7.04 -10.50
C PHE A 177 -1.46 6.17 -9.51
N GLY A 178 -0.49 5.41 -10.01
CA GLY A 178 0.40 4.58 -9.22
C GLY A 178 1.64 5.32 -8.71
N LYS A 179 2.62 4.56 -8.19
CA LYS A 179 3.92 5.08 -7.77
C LYS A 179 4.61 5.77 -8.96
N GLY A 180 5.13 6.98 -8.76
CA GLY A 180 5.78 7.77 -9.81
C GLY A 180 4.83 8.44 -10.79
N ARG A 181 3.55 8.66 -10.42
CA ARG A 181 2.50 9.24 -11.28
C ARG A 181 2.21 8.44 -12.56
N LYS A 182 2.59 7.18 -12.62
CA LYS A 182 2.22 6.33 -13.74
C LYS A 182 0.72 6.07 -13.72
N GLU A 183 0.06 6.42 -14.81
CA GLU A 183 -1.36 6.17 -15.01
C GLU A 183 -1.60 4.71 -15.39
N ARG A 184 -2.71 4.17 -14.92
CA ARG A 184 -3.26 2.93 -15.42
C ARG A 184 -4.77 2.98 -15.48
N LEU A 185 -5.31 2.30 -16.46
CA LEU A 185 -6.73 2.09 -16.61
C LEU A 185 -7.14 0.79 -15.93
N VAL A 186 -8.22 0.85 -15.17
CA VAL A 186 -8.79 -0.30 -14.50
C VAL A 186 -10.26 -0.43 -14.90
N PRO A 187 -10.68 -1.56 -15.47
CA PRO A 187 -12.10 -1.82 -15.73
C PRO A 187 -12.89 -1.78 -14.42
N MET A 188 -14.11 -1.30 -14.51
CA MET A 188 -15.08 -1.25 -13.42
C MET A 188 -16.39 -1.88 -13.91
N GLY A 189 -16.79 -2.99 -13.33
CA GLY A 189 -17.98 -3.74 -13.74
C GLY A 189 -19.27 -2.95 -13.58
N GLY A 190 -20.33 -3.47 -14.20
CA GLY A 190 -21.65 -2.83 -14.23
C GLY A 190 -22.21 -2.55 -12.84
N GLU A 191 -22.03 -3.48 -11.89
CA GLU A 191 -22.48 -3.30 -10.52
C GLU A 191 -21.79 -2.12 -9.80
N ALA A 192 -20.46 -2.06 -9.84
CA ALA A 192 -19.73 -0.95 -9.23
C ALA A 192 -20.09 0.40 -9.87
N ARG A 193 -20.25 0.43 -11.21
CA ARG A 193 -20.71 1.60 -11.94
C ARG A 193 -22.08 2.07 -11.45
N ARG A 194 -23.05 1.16 -11.34
CA ARG A 194 -24.40 1.45 -10.87
C ARG A 194 -24.40 2.10 -9.47
N TRP A 195 -23.61 1.55 -8.55
CA TRP A 195 -23.52 2.08 -7.19
C TRP A 195 -22.79 3.42 -7.13
N VAL A 196 -21.80 3.65 -7.99
CA VAL A 196 -21.13 4.96 -8.10
C VAL A 196 -22.07 6.01 -8.63
N VAL A 197 -22.83 5.72 -9.72
CA VAL A 197 -23.83 6.65 -10.26
C VAL A 197 -24.85 7.01 -9.19
N ARG A 198 -25.43 6.01 -8.54
CA ARG A 198 -26.40 6.21 -7.49
C ARG A 198 -25.82 7.05 -6.31
N TYR A 199 -24.57 6.81 -5.93
CA TYR A 199 -23.90 7.63 -4.92
C TYR A 199 -23.73 9.08 -5.38
N LEU A 200 -23.35 9.31 -6.63
CA LEU A 200 -23.13 10.66 -7.18
C LEU A 200 -24.44 11.46 -7.22
N ASP A 201 -25.53 10.81 -7.58
CA ASP A 201 -26.83 11.46 -7.79
C ASP A 201 -27.58 11.64 -6.45
N ASP A 202 -27.67 10.60 -5.63
CA ASP A 202 -28.57 10.57 -4.46
C ASP A 202 -27.88 10.99 -3.16
N ALA A 203 -26.57 10.69 -2.97
CA ALA A 203 -25.93 10.83 -1.67
C ALA A 203 -24.81 11.86 -1.61
N ARG A 204 -24.03 11.98 -2.70
CA ARG A 204 -22.89 12.91 -2.70
C ARG A 204 -23.28 14.35 -2.52
N PRO A 205 -24.38 14.88 -3.13
CA PRO A 205 -24.83 16.26 -2.89
C PRO A 205 -25.14 16.52 -1.42
N GLU A 206 -25.82 15.59 -0.73
CA GLU A 206 -26.11 15.70 0.71
C GLU A 206 -24.82 15.74 1.56
N LEU A 207 -23.87 14.88 1.26
CA LEU A 207 -22.59 14.81 1.99
C LEU A 207 -21.65 15.98 1.69
N ALA A 208 -21.78 16.59 0.52
CA ALA A 208 -20.90 17.67 0.04
C ALA A 208 -21.06 18.96 0.84
N GLY A 209 -22.30 19.33 1.17
CA GLY A 209 -22.58 20.63 1.76
C GLY A 209 -22.04 21.79 0.90
N GLU A 210 -21.73 22.92 1.53
CA GLU A 210 -21.23 24.10 0.84
C GLU A 210 -19.76 24.03 0.41
N ARG A 211 -18.98 23.11 0.95
CA ARG A 211 -17.51 22.99 0.76
C ARG A 211 -17.09 21.57 0.39
N ALA A 212 -17.58 21.09 -0.74
CA ALA A 212 -17.22 19.75 -1.21
C ALA A 212 -15.73 19.65 -1.60
N ALA A 213 -15.05 18.62 -1.10
CA ALA A 213 -13.76 18.22 -1.63
C ALA A 213 -13.88 17.74 -3.09
N ALA A 214 -12.79 17.88 -3.85
CA ALA A 214 -12.75 17.47 -5.26
C ALA A 214 -12.73 15.94 -5.44
N GLU A 215 -12.47 15.21 -4.39
CA GLU A 215 -12.43 13.76 -4.39
C GLU A 215 -13.83 13.16 -4.60
N LEU A 216 -13.85 11.97 -5.19
CA LEU A 216 -15.08 11.24 -5.48
C LEU A 216 -15.83 10.91 -4.18
N PHE A 217 -15.15 10.25 -3.24
CA PHE A 217 -15.74 9.81 -1.98
C PHE A 217 -15.44 10.77 -0.84
N LEU A 218 -16.51 11.29 -0.25
CA LEU A 218 -16.44 12.30 0.81
C LEU A 218 -16.59 11.66 2.20
N ASN A 219 -15.99 12.26 3.20
CA ASN A 219 -16.29 11.96 4.59
C ASN A 219 -17.65 12.57 5.01
N HIS A 220 -18.07 12.36 6.25
CA HIS A 220 -19.34 12.88 6.78
C HIS A 220 -19.40 14.40 6.95
N ARG A 221 -18.29 15.12 6.70
CA ARG A 221 -18.19 16.60 6.76
C ARG A 221 -17.93 17.20 5.39
N GLY A 222 -18.16 16.49 4.30
CA GLY A 222 -17.92 16.94 2.94
C GLY A 222 -16.44 16.99 2.52
N GLY A 223 -15.51 16.69 3.43
CA GLY A 223 -14.08 16.68 3.15
C GLY A 223 -13.58 15.35 2.60
N ARG A 224 -12.30 15.29 2.28
CA ARG A 224 -11.60 14.10 1.81
C ARG A 224 -11.62 12.98 2.85
N LEU A 225 -11.81 11.73 2.41
CA LEU A 225 -11.60 10.54 3.25
C LEU A 225 -10.13 10.38 3.62
N THR A 226 -9.88 10.02 4.89
CA THR A 226 -8.55 9.60 5.34
C THR A 226 -8.38 8.09 5.18
N ARG A 227 -7.13 7.60 5.18
CA ARG A 227 -6.85 6.16 5.20
C ARG A 227 -7.53 5.47 6.40
N MET A 228 -7.44 6.09 7.58
CA MET A 228 -8.08 5.57 8.80
C MET A 228 -9.61 5.57 8.69
N GLY A 229 -10.20 6.62 8.08
CA GLY A 229 -11.63 6.68 7.82
C GLY A 229 -12.11 5.55 6.91
N LEU A 230 -11.40 5.27 5.81
CA LEU A 230 -11.69 4.15 4.93
C LEU A 230 -11.55 2.80 5.65
N TRP A 231 -10.50 2.62 6.45
CA TRP A 231 -10.33 1.44 7.29
C TRP A 231 -11.50 1.24 8.26
N GLY A 232 -11.95 2.31 8.90
CA GLY A 232 -13.11 2.29 9.79
C GLY A 232 -14.40 1.86 9.08
N ILE A 233 -14.61 2.32 7.84
CA ILE A 233 -15.75 1.92 7.00
C ILE A 233 -15.69 0.42 6.73
N VAL A 234 -14.59 -0.08 6.16
CA VAL A 234 -14.44 -1.49 5.82
C VAL A 234 -14.62 -2.39 7.05
N ARG A 235 -14.00 -2.03 8.18
CA ARG A 235 -14.08 -2.80 9.42
C ARG A 235 -15.50 -2.84 9.98
N ARG A 236 -16.22 -1.73 9.98
CA ARG A 236 -17.60 -1.65 10.48
C ARG A 236 -18.49 -2.61 9.70
N HIS A 237 -18.48 -2.53 8.39
CA HIS A 237 -19.31 -3.38 7.54
C HIS A 237 -18.88 -4.84 7.56
N ALA A 238 -17.60 -5.14 7.78
CA ALA A 238 -17.13 -6.51 8.02
C ALA A 238 -17.76 -7.12 9.27
N VAL A 239 -17.83 -6.37 10.36
CA VAL A 239 -18.50 -6.80 11.61
C VAL A 239 -19.99 -7.02 11.36
N THR A 240 -20.68 -6.09 10.70
CA THR A 240 -22.10 -6.21 10.37
C THR A 240 -22.39 -7.43 9.48
N ALA A 241 -21.50 -7.73 8.54
CA ALA A 241 -21.60 -8.88 7.65
C ALA A 241 -21.22 -10.23 8.29
N GLY A 242 -20.82 -10.25 9.56
CA GLY A 242 -20.30 -11.48 10.20
C GLY A 242 -18.95 -11.97 9.62
N VAL A 243 -18.27 -11.12 8.85
CA VAL A 243 -16.95 -11.40 8.32
C VAL A 243 -15.88 -11.05 9.36
N GLN A 244 -14.78 -11.82 9.41
CA GLN A 244 -13.76 -11.65 10.45
C GLN A 244 -13.32 -10.18 10.66
N ALA A 245 -13.25 -9.75 11.93
CA ALA A 245 -12.90 -8.40 12.36
C ALA A 245 -11.52 -7.88 11.89
N THR A 246 -10.66 -8.74 11.32
CA THR A 246 -9.34 -8.42 10.79
C THR A 246 -9.36 -8.01 9.30
N LEU A 247 -10.56 -7.81 8.72
CA LEU A 247 -10.69 -7.41 7.33
C LEU A 247 -10.05 -6.03 7.08
N THR A 248 -9.23 -5.97 6.05
CA THR A 248 -8.55 -4.76 5.60
C THR A 248 -8.82 -4.52 4.12
N PRO A 249 -8.70 -3.28 3.61
CA PRO A 249 -8.78 -3.04 2.18
C PRO A 249 -7.80 -3.87 1.33
N HIS A 250 -6.66 -4.27 1.93
CA HIS A 250 -5.72 -5.17 1.26
C HIS A 250 -6.27 -6.58 1.08
N VAL A 251 -7.09 -7.06 2.01
CA VAL A 251 -7.77 -8.35 1.87
C VAL A 251 -8.79 -8.31 0.74
N LEU A 252 -9.57 -7.22 0.59
CA LEU A 252 -10.48 -7.05 -0.55
C LEU A 252 -9.75 -7.04 -1.89
N ARG A 253 -8.64 -6.32 -1.97
CA ARG A 253 -7.79 -6.32 -3.17
C ARG A 253 -7.20 -7.71 -3.45
N HIS A 254 -6.84 -8.46 -2.41
CA HIS A 254 -6.36 -9.84 -2.57
C HIS A 254 -7.49 -10.76 -3.02
N SER A 255 -8.70 -10.60 -2.49
CA SER A 255 -9.90 -11.34 -2.94
C SER A 255 -10.21 -11.08 -4.39
N PHE A 256 -10.19 -9.81 -4.84
CA PHE A 256 -10.30 -9.45 -6.26
C PHE A 256 -9.30 -10.22 -7.12
N ALA A 257 -8.02 -10.19 -6.75
CA ALA A 257 -6.97 -10.85 -7.50
C ALA A 257 -7.17 -12.37 -7.56
N THR A 258 -7.47 -12.98 -6.42
CA THR A 258 -7.66 -14.42 -6.29
C THR A 258 -8.88 -14.89 -7.11
N HIS A 259 -10.01 -14.22 -6.98
CA HIS A 259 -11.24 -14.60 -7.70
C HIS A 259 -11.09 -14.51 -9.23
N LEU A 260 -10.37 -13.49 -9.73
CA LEU A 260 -10.06 -13.43 -11.16
C LEU A 260 -9.18 -14.59 -11.61
N LEU A 261 -8.13 -14.93 -10.84
CA LEU A 261 -7.23 -16.03 -11.17
C LEU A 261 -7.94 -17.40 -11.09
N GLU A 262 -8.76 -17.64 -10.07
CA GLU A 262 -9.54 -18.88 -9.91
C GLU A 262 -10.52 -19.10 -11.05
N ARG A 263 -11.01 -18.00 -11.66
CA ARG A 263 -11.86 -18.07 -12.84
C ARG A 263 -11.10 -18.13 -14.18
N GLY A 264 -9.77 -18.11 -14.14
CA GLY A 264 -8.93 -18.30 -15.32
C GLY A 264 -8.39 -17.03 -15.97
N ALA A 265 -8.48 -15.86 -15.30
CA ALA A 265 -7.89 -14.64 -15.83
C ALA A 265 -6.36 -14.76 -15.95
N ASP A 266 -5.82 -14.21 -17.04
CA ASP A 266 -4.38 -14.18 -17.26
C ASP A 266 -3.65 -13.32 -16.21
N LEU A 267 -2.57 -13.86 -15.65
CA LEU A 267 -1.77 -13.22 -14.61
C LEU A 267 -1.19 -11.85 -15.07
N ARG A 268 -0.83 -11.72 -16.35
CA ARG A 268 -0.30 -10.45 -16.89
C ARG A 268 -1.39 -9.37 -16.95
N ALA A 269 -2.61 -9.73 -17.36
CA ALA A 269 -3.75 -8.83 -17.33
C ALA A 269 -4.06 -8.37 -15.91
N LEU A 270 -4.04 -9.29 -14.95
CA LEU A 270 -4.24 -8.98 -13.53
C LEU A 270 -3.13 -8.06 -12.98
N GLN A 271 -1.86 -8.33 -13.31
CA GLN A 271 -0.74 -7.49 -12.92
C GLN A 271 -0.85 -6.07 -13.49
N ALA A 272 -1.32 -5.92 -14.73
CA ALA A 272 -1.58 -4.63 -15.36
C ALA A 272 -2.69 -3.86 -14.61
N MET A 273 -3.82 -4.51 -14.29
CA MET A 273 -4.91 -3.92 -13.51
C MET A 273 -4.44 -3.48 -12.11
N LEU A 274 -3.61 -4.28 -11.45
CA LEU A 274 -3.12 -4.01 -10.11
C LEU A 274 -1.95 -3.01 -10.06
N GLY A 275 -1.25 -2.76 -11.17
CA GLY A 275 -0.10 -1.84 -11.23
C GLY A 275 1.08 -2.35 -10.41
N HIS A 276 1.53 -3.58 -10.68
CA HIS A 276 2.77 -4.14 -10.14
C HIS A 276 3.97 -3.56 -10.90
N ALA A 277 4.96 -3.03 -10.18
CA ALA A 277 6.04 -2.19 -10.72
C ALA A 277 7.11 -2.95 -11.53
N ASP A 278 7.10 -4.28 -11.55
CA ASP A 278 8.17 -5.10 -12.14
C ASP A 278 8.00 -5.41 -13.64
N ILE A 279 6.93 -4.92 -14.26
CA ILE A 279 6.83 -5.01 -15.70
C ILE A 279 7.33 -3.69 -16.29
N SER A 280 8.57 -3.70 -16.74
CA SER A 280 9.23 -2.64 -17.50
C SER A 280 8.55 -2.44 -18.87
N THR A 281 7.33 -1.93 -18.86
CA THR A 281 6.67 -1.51 -20.09
C THR A 281 5.87 -0.25 -19.83
N THR A 282 6.58 0.88 -19.95
CA THR A 282 5.98 2.15 -20.34
C THR A 282 5.61 2.04 -21.84
N GLN A 283 4.98 0.95 -22.24
CA GLN A 283 4.42 0.83 -23.56
C GLN A 283 2.95 1.24 -23.47
N ILE A 284 2.70 2.47 -23.94
CA ILE A 284 1.51 2.95 -24.63
C ILE A 284 0.29 2.04 -24.36
N TYR A 285 -0.54 2.43 -23.39
CA TYR A 285 -1.89 1.89 -23.26
C TYR A 285 -2.71 2.33 -24.47
N THR A 286 -2.58 1.60 -25.57
CA THR A 286 -3.36 1.78 -26.79
C THR A 286 -4.81 1.32 -26.56
N HIS A 287 -5.74 1.75 -27.42
CA HIS A 287 -7.14 1.29 -27.42
C HIS A 287 -7.25 -0.25 -27.36
N ILE A 288 -6.37 -0.96 -28.03
CA ILE A 288 -6.30 -2.45 -28.04
C ILE A 288 -6.07 -3.02 -26.63
N THR A 289 -5.25 -2.35 -25.80
CA THR A 289 -5.00 -2.80 -24.42
C THR A 289 -6.22 -2.58 -23.53
N ARG A 290 -7.00 -1.50 -23.74
CA ARG A 290 -8.25 -1.23 -22.98
C ARG A 290 -9.29 -2.29 -23.25
N GLU A 291 -9.57 -2.58 -24.50
CA GLU A 291 -10.53 -3.61 -24.90
C GLU A 291 -10.14 -4.99 -24.39
N ARG A 292 -8.87 -5.33 -24.44
CA ARG A 292 -8.36 -6.61 -23.93
C ARG A 292 -8.54 -6.73 -22.43
N LEU A 293 -8.17 -5.70 -21.65
CA LEU A 293 -8.37 -5.70 -20.21
C LEU A 293 -9.85 -5.79 -19.84
N ARG A 294 -10.71 -5.09 -20.57
CA ARG A 294 -12.15 -5.16 -20.39
C ARG A 294 -12.71 -6.55 -20.71
N LYS A 295 -12.34 -7.16 -21.84
CA LYS A 295 -12.75 -8.53 -22.19
C LYS A 295 -12.35 -9.54 -21.10
N VAL A 296 -11.11 -9.46 -20.60
CA VAL A 296 -10.66 -10.32 -19.50
C VAL A 296 -11.49 -10.04 -18.23
N TYR A 297 -11.75 -8.78 -17.93
CA TYR A 297 -12.55 -8.41 -16.77
C TYR A 297 -13.98 -8.94 -16.90
N ASP A 298 -14.66 -8.66 -18.02
CA ASP A 298 -16.06 -9.06 -18.28
C ASP A 298 -16.24 -10.58 -18.28
N GLN A 299 -15.22 -11.31 -18.73
CA GLN A 299 -15.26 -12.78 -18.75
C GLN A 299 -15.02 -13.41 -17.37
N PHE A 300 -14.15 -12.83 -16.54
CA PHE A 300 -13.66 -13.52 -15.35
C PHE A 300 -14.01 -12.83 -14.02
N HIS A 301 -14.44 -11.56 -14.02
CA HIS A 301 -14.82 -10.91 -12.76
C HIS A 301 -16.22 -11.36 -12.30
N PRO A 302 -16.41 -11.72 -10.99
CA PRO A 302 -17.71 -12.19 -10.50
C PRO A 302 -18.86 -11.19 -10.64
N ARG A 303 -18.56 -9.90 -10.78
CA ARG A 303 -19.52 -8.78 -10.85
C ARG A 303 -19.21 -7.86 -12.05
N ALA A 304 -18.89 -8.45 -13.18
CA ALA A 304 -18.66 -7.73 -14.43
C ALA A 304 -19.89 -6.93 -14.89
#